data_5fde63bfefb3e2ddaa7daf53f1e2fdd1
#
_entry.id   5fde63bfefb3e2ddaa7daf53f1e2fdd1
#
_cell.length_a   1.000
_cell.length_b   1.000
_cell.length_c   1.000
_cell.angle_alpha   90.00
_cell.angle_beta   90.00
_cell.angle_gamma   90.00
#
_symmetry.space_group_name_H-M   'P 1'
#
loop_
_entity.id
_entity.type
_entity.pdbx_description
1 polymer ?
#
loop_
_entity_poly.entity_id
_entity_poly.type
_entity_poly.pdbx_seq_one_letter_code
_entity_poly.pdbx_strand_id
1 'polypeptide(L)'
;MIQVHNLKKKFDDFQALNGVDMHVGKGDIYGLVGPNGAGKSTLIRHLTGVYKADEGEILIDGEPVFENRNIKQRMAYIPDELFYFMQADTMEMKRFYEGIYPQFDSKLFYKMQEFFPTIDVKRTIRRLSKGMQKQVAFWLAICCKPDLLILDEPVDGLDPVMRRQIWSILMAEVAER
;
A
#
# COMPACT_ATOMS: atom_id res chain seq x y z
N MET A 1 -6.97 -6.94 13.71
CA MET A 1 -6.25 -5.84 13.06
C MET A 1 -7.19 -4.90 12.30
N ILE A 2 -7.88 -5.34 11.25
CA ILE A 2 -8.88 -4.51 10.53
C ILE A 2 -10.28 -4.97 10.91
N GLN A 3 -11.16 -4.03 11.21
CA GLN A 3 -12.60 -4.26 11.42
C GLN A 3 -13.35 -3.21 10.60
N VAL A 4 -14.28 -3.68 9.79
CA VAL A 4 -15.21 -2.85 9.02
C VAL A 4 -16.61 -3.27 9.38
N HIS A 5 -17.44 -2.31 9.78
CA HIS A 5 -18.82 -2.57 10.21
C HIS A 5 -19.80 -1.75 9.40
N ASN A 6 -20.70 -2.43 8.69
CA ASN A 6 -21.81 -1.85 7.92
C ASN A 6 -21.40 -0.64 7.08
N LEU A 7 -20.24 -0.74 6.41
CA LEU A 7 -19.67 0.37 5.65
C LEU A 7 -20.50 0.69 4.42
N LYS A 8 -20.97 1.94 4.32
CA LYS A 8 -21.69 2.43 3.15
C LYS A 8 -20.99 3.65 2.54
N LYS A 9 -21.02 3.71 1.22
CA LYS A 9 -20.53 4.86 0.45
C LYS A 9 -21.34 5.06 -0.81
N LYS A 10 -21.83 6.29 -0.98
CA LYS A 10 -22.54 6.75 -2.16
C LYS A 10 -21.76 7.88 -2.84
N PHE A 11 -21.73 7.89 -4.15
CA PHE A 11 -21.23 8.98 -4.97
C PHE A 11 -22.39 9.43 -5.85
N ASP A 12 -22.88 10.62 -5.63
CA ASP A 12 -24.11 11.14 -6.25
C ASP A 12 -25.25 10.10 -6.13
N ASP A 13 -25.71 9.54 -7.24
CA ASP A 13 -26.76 8.51 -7.25
C ASP A 13 -26.23 7.08 -7.25
N PHE A 14 -24.90 6.86 -7.31
CA PHE A 14 -24.30 5.55 -7.37
C PHE A 14 -23.89 5.04 -5.98
N GLN A 15 -24.47 3.90 -5.56
CA GLN A 15 -24.12 3.21 -4.32
C GLN A 15 -22.87 2.35 -4.56
N ALA A 16 -21.69 2.82 -4.14
CA ALA A 16 -20.42 2.14 -4.36
C ALA A 16 -20.16 1.04 -3.31
N LEU A 17 -20.56 1.27 -2.05
CA LEU A 17 -20.51 0.28 -0.96
C LEU A 17 -21.85 0.28 -0.23
N ASN A 18 -22.41 -0.90 0.02
CA ASN A 18 -23.74 -1.06 0.61
C ASN A 18 -23.73 -2.06 1.78
N GLY A 19 -23.28 -1.61 2.95
CA GLY A 19 -23.25 -2.42 4.15
C GLY A 19 -22.16 -3.49 4.12
N VAL A 20 -20.90 -3.08 3.86
CA VAL A 20 -19.76 -4.00 3.84
C VAL A 20 -19.29 -4.26 5.25
N ASP A 21 -19.20 -5.55 5.62
CA ASP A 21 -18.53 -6.03 6.83
C ASP A 21 -17.27 -6.79 6.46
N MET A 22 -16.17 -6.57 7.21
CA MET A 22 -14.89 -7.23 6.97
C MET A 22 -14.11 -7.34 8.27
N HIS A 23 -13.43 -8.47 8.46
CA HIS A 23 -12.50 -8.68 9.56
C HIS A 23 -11.21 -9.31 9.06
N VAL A 24 -10.06 -8.73 9.45
CA VAL A 24 -8.73 -9.27 9.14
C VAL A 24 -7.90 -9.29 10.41
N GLY A 25 -7.32 -10.43 10.74
CA GLY A 25 -6.44 -10.65 11.89
C GLY A 25 -5.04 -10.04 11.71
N LYS A 26 -4.23 -10.08 12.76
CA LYS A 26 -2.79 -9.81 12.65
C LYS A 26 -2.09 -11.02 12.02
N GLY A 27 -1.13 -10.75 11.13
CA GLY A 27 -0.40 -11.79 10.40
C GLY A 27 -1.19 -12.45 9.26
N ASP A 28 -2.43 -12.02 9.00
CA ASP A 28 -3.21 -12.54 7.90
C ASP A 28 -2.82 -11.88 6.57
N ILE A 29 -2.93 -12.66 5.49
CA ILE A 29 -2.95 -12.15 4.11
C ILE A 29 -4.38 -12.25 3.62
N TYR A 30 -4.99 -11.10 3.35
CA TYR A 30 -6.37 -11.01 2.89
C TYR A 30 -6.45 -10.62 1.42
N GLY A 31 -7.08 -11.46 0.60
CA GLY A 31 -7.30 -11.22 -0.83
C GLY A 31 -8.69 -10.63 -1.10
N LEU A 32 -8.74 -9.39 -1.59
CA LEU A 32 -9.98 -8.76 -2.04
C LEU A 32 -10.22 -9.06 -3.52
N VAL A 33 -11.19 -9.91 -3.82
CA VAL A 33 -11.49 -10.39 -5.17
C VAL A 33 -12.88 -9.96 -5.61
N GLY A 34 -13.04 -9.61 -6.87
CA GLY A 34 -14.32 -9.23 -7.46
C GLY A 34 -14.15 -8.59 -8.84
N PRO A 35 -15.23 -8.48 -9.65
CA PRO A 35 -15.17 -7.86 -10.97
C PRO A 35 -14.82 -6.36 -10.88
N ASN A 36 -14.48 -5.78 -12.05
CA ASN A 36 -14.31 -4.33 -12.14
C ASN A 36 -15.63 -3.64 -11.80
N GLY A 37 -15.54 -2.53 -11.05
CA GLY A 37 -16.71 -1.82 -10.56
C GLY A 37 -17.35 -2.38 -9.29
N ALA A 38 -16.86 -3.50 -8.73
CA ALA A 38 -17.40 -4.09 -7.49
C ALA A 38 -17.11 -3.29 -6.22
N GLY A 39 -16.49 -2.12 -6.30
CA GLY A 39 -16.18 -1.28 -5.14
C GLY A 39 -14.85 -1.58 -4.45
N LYS A 40 -13.99 -2.46 -5.00
CA LYS A 40 -12.70 -2.83 -4.39
C LYS A 40 -11.83 -1.62 -4.07
N SER A 41 -11.50 -0.79 -5.07
CA SER A 41 -10.67 0.41 -4.87
C SER A 41 -11.37 1.45 -3.98
N THR A 42 -12.71 1.50 -3.99
CA THR A 42 -13.47 2.33 -3.05
C THR A 42 -13.27 1.85 -1.62
N LEU A 43 -13.38 0.54 -1.36
CA LEU A 43 -13.11 -0.03 -0.04
C LEU A 43 -11.65 0.23 0.39
N ILE A 44 -10.68 -0.01 -0.48
CA ILE A 44 -9.26 0.28 -0.22
C ILE A 44 -9.04 1.74 0.17
N ARG A 45 -9.66 2.69 -0.53
CA ARG A 45 -9.56 4.12 -0.19
C ARG A 45 -10.18 4.48 1.16
N HIS A 46 -11.17 3.73 1.62
CA HIS A 46 -11.70 3.86 2.98
C HIS A 46 -10.75 3.23 4.01
N LEU A 47 -10.20 2.04 3.73
CA LEU A 47 -9.21 1.39 4.60
C LEU A 47 -7.92 2.22 4.78
N THR A 48 -7.54 2.99 3.76
CA THR A 48 -6.41 3.93 3.82
C THR A 48 -6.77 5.30 4.41
N GLY A 49 -8.03 5.52 4.77
CA GLY A 49 -8.52 6.79 5.30
C GLY A 49 -8.43 7.95 4.31
N VAL A 50 -8.47 7.67 2.99
CA VAL A 50 -8.62 8.67 1.92
C VAL A 50 -10.06 9.12 1.82
N TYR A 51 -11.01 8.20 1.94
CA TYR A 51 -12.43 8.50 1.96
C TYR A 51 -13.00 8.35 3.37
N LYS A 52 -13.92 9.27 3.70
CA LYS A 52 -14.78 9.15 4.86
C LYS A 52 -16.02 8.32 4.52
N ALA A 53 -16.40 7.39 5.39
CA ALA A 53 -17.62 6.63 5.28
C ALA A 53 -18.85 7.55 5.39
N ASP A 54 -19.92 7.23 4.66
CA ASP A 54 -21.21 7.89 4.84
C ASP A 54 -21.96 7.29 6.03
N GLU A 55 -21.88 5.95 6.16
CA GLU A 55 -22.36 5.19 7.32
C GLU A 55 -21.39 4.05 7.62
N GLY A 56 -21.45 3.54 8.86
CA GLY A 56 -20.57 2.49 9.35
C GLY A 56 -19.23 3.02 9.83
N GLU A 57 -18.33 2.11 10.16
CA GLU A 57 -17.02 2.47 10.70
C GLU A 57 -15.91 1.53 10.20
N ILE A 58 -14.69 2.05 10.25
CA ILE A 58 -13.46 1.29 9.97
C ILE A 58 -12.50 1.52 11.12
N LEU A 59 -12.13 0.42 11.76
CA LEU A 59 -11.17 0.41 12.84
C LEU A 59 -9.92 -0.40 12.44
N ILE A 60 -8.76 0.15 12.76
CA ILE A 60 -7.47 -0.53 12.67
C ILE A 60 -6.87 -0.56 14.07
N ASP A 61 -6.65 -1.77 14.61
CA ASP A 61 -6.26 -2.00 16.00
C ASP A 61 -7.19 -1.29 17.01
N GLY A 62 -8.49 -1.22 16.70
CA GLY A 62 -9.51 -0.61 17.54
C GLY A 62 -9.62 0.92 17.43
N GLU A 63 -8.82 1.56 16.56
CA GLU A 63 -8.86 3.00 16.35
C GLU A 63 -9.43 3.36 14.97
N PRO A 64 -10.24 4.43 14.86
CA PRO A 64 -10.73 4.92 13.57
C PRO A 64 -9.59 5.32 12.63
N VAL A 65 -9.67 4.92 11.34
CA VAL A 65 -8.61 5.20 10.38
C VAL A 65 -8.65 6.61 9.79
N PHE A 66 -9.87 7.18 9.66
CA PHE A 66 -10.05 8.49 9.01
C PHE A 66 -9.40 9.60 9.84
N GLU A 67 -8.53 10.41 9.19
CA GLU A 67 -7.74 11.49 9.83
C GLU A 67 -6.86 11.05 11.01
N ASN A 68 -6.62 9.77 11.20
CA ASN A 68 -5.76 9.26 12.27
C ASN A 68 -4.31 9.14 11.80
N ARG A 69 -3.48 10.11 12.20
CA ARG A 69 -2.06 10.16 11.84
C ARG A 69 -1.28 8.96 12.36
N ASN A 70 -1.59 8.50 13.59
CA ASN A 70 -0.86 7.38 14.21
C ASN A 70 -1.04 6.09 13.41
N ILE A 71 -2.28 5.82 12.98
CA ILE A 71 -2.57 4.66 12.12
C ILE A 71 -1.87 4.81 10.77
N LYS A 72 -1.95 6.01 10.15
CA LYS A 72 -1.34 6.24 8.82
C LYS A 72 0.18 6.10 8.83
N GLN A 73 0.87 6.42 9.91
CA GLN A 73 2.32 6.21 10.05
C GLN A 73 2.73 4.74 10.21
N ARG A 74 1.78 3.85 10.53
CA ARG A 74 1.97 2.40 10.67
C ARG A 74 1.43 1.62 9.47
N MET A 75 0.92 2.34 8.44
CA MET A 75 0.32 1.76 7.24
C MET A 75 1.12 2.19 6.01
N ALA A 76 1.41 1.26 5.10
CA ALA A 76 1.88 1.59 3.76
C ALA A 76 0.81 1.18 2.73
N TYR A 77 0.65 2.01 1.72
CA TYR A 77 -0.30 1.79 0.64
C TYR A 77 0.38 1.94 -0.71
N ILE A 78 0.25 0.93 -1.55
CA ILE A 78 0.70 0.96 -2.94
C ILE A 78 -0.55 0.99 -3.83
N PRO A 79 -0.92 2.15 -4.39
CA PRO A 79 -2.03 2.27 -5.32
C PRO A 79 -1.68 1.68 -6.69
N ASP A 80 -2.70 1.39 -7.50
CA ASP A 80 -2.49 1.01 -8.91
C ASP A 80 -1.80 2.14 -9.69
N GLU A 81 -2.29 3.37 -9.56
CA GLU A 81 -1.63 4.57 -10.11
C GLU A 81 -0.61 5.12 -9.12
N LEU A 82 0.68 4.89 -9.40
CA LEU A 82 1.77 5.33 -8.55
C LEU A 82 1.98 6.84 -8.65
N PHE A 83 2.17 7.47 -7.49
CA PHE A 83 2.53 8.88 -7.40
C PHE A 83 4.00 9.04 -7.01
N TYR A 84 4.73 9.83 -7.81
CA TYR A 84 6.09 10.29 -7.51
C TYR A 84 6.21 11.77 -7.82
N PHE A 85 7.01 12.50 -7.07
CA PHE A 85 7.33 13.87 -7.40
C PHE A 85 7.95 13.96 -8.80
N MET A 86 7.71 15.05 -9.51
CA MET A 86 7.93 15.15 -10.96
C MET A 86 9.35 14.80 -11.39
N GLN A 87 10.36 15.22 -10.65
CA GLN A 87 11.78 15.00 -10.95
C GLN A 87 12.47 14.05 -9.96
N ALA A 88 11.71 13.49 -9.01
CA ALA A 88 12.31 12.69 -7.96
C ALA A 88 13.00 11.44 -8.49
N ASP A 89 14.16 11.19 -7.95
CA ASP A 89 14.86 9.91 -8.00
C ASP A 89 14.48 9.04 -6.76
N THR A 90 14.98 7.81 -6.72
CA THR A 90 14.70 6.88 -5.62
C THR A 90 15.25 7.38 -4.29
N MET A 91 16.40 8.08 -4.31
CA MET A 91 17.02 8.63 -3.10
C MET A 91 16.24 9.81 -2.52
N GLU A 92 15.64 10.63 -3.37
CA GLU A 92 14.76 11.73 -2.93
C GLU A 92 13.47 11.20 -2.36
N MET A 93 12.85 10.20 -2.99
CA MET A 93 11.69 9.53 -2.41
C MET A 93 12.02 8.84 -1.08
N LYS A 94 13.19 8.20 -0.96
CA LYS A 94 13.67 7.66 0.32
C LYS A 94 13.67 8.72 1.41
N ARG A 95 14.31 9.88 1.18
CA ARG A 95 14.35 10.99 2.16
C ARG A 95 12.95 11.47 2.56
N PHE A 96 12.04 11.54 1.58
CA PHE A 96 10.65 11.91 1.82
C PHE A 96 9.95 10.90 2.74
N TYR A 97 10.10 9.60 2.47
CA TYR A 97 9.50 8.54 3.28
C TYR A 97 10.10 8.49 4.69
N GLU A 98 11.42 8.66 4.85
CA GLU A 98 12.09 8.79 6.15
C GLU A 98 11.52 9.95 7.00
N GLY A 99 11.12 11.05 6.36
CA GLY A 99 10.50 12.18 7.05
C GLY A 99 9.07 11.93 7.51
N ILE A 100 8.36 10.99 6.90
CA ILE A 100 6.94 10.70 7.18
C ILE A 100 6.78 9.48 8.09
N TYR A 101 7.59 8.43 7.86
CA TYR A 101 7.49 7.15 8.55
C TYR A 101 8.56 7.05 9.65
N PRO A 102 8.20 7.15 10.94
CA PRO A 102 9.17 7.10 12.04
C PRO A 102 9.96 5.78 12.13
N GLN A 103 9.39 4.71 11.56
CA GLN A 103 9.98 3.37 11.59
C GLN A 103 10.75 3.03 10.30
N PHE A 104 10.99 4.00 9.42
CA PHE A 104 11.68 3.75 8.15
C PHE A 104 13.07 3.17 8.38
N ASP A 105 13.32 1.99 7.81
CA ASP A 105 14.59 1.28 7.95
C ASP A 105 15.53 1.60 6.78
N SER A 106 16.43 2.56 7.00
CA SER A 106 17.46 2.94 6.04
C SER A 106 18.48 1.85 5.75
N LYS A 107 18.76 0.95 6.73
CA LYS A 107 19.70 -0.16 6.50
C LYS A 107 19.06 -1.19 5.57
N LEU A 108 17.78 -1.49 5.80
CA LEU A 108 17.01 -2.35 4.91
C LEU A 108 16.94 -1.76 3.50
N PHE A 109 16.76 -0.43 3.38
CA PHE A 109 16.74 0.23 2.08
C PHE A 109 17.98 -0.07 1.24
N TYR A 110 19.17 0.07 1.80
CA TYR A 110 20.42 -0.23 1.09
C TYR A 110 20.60 -1.73 0.82
N LYS A 111 20.20 -2.60 1.75
CA LYS A 111 20.20 -4.05 1.53
C LYS A 111 19.28 -4.46 0.38
N MET A 112 18.09 -3.86 0.31
CA MET A 112 17.12 -4.16 -0.77
C MET A 112 17.59 -3.68 -2.14
N GLN A 113 18.53 -2.75 -2.24
CA GLN A 113 19.12 -2.36 -3.52
C GLN A 113 19.73 -3.55 -4.28
N GLU A 114 20.25 -4.54 -3.56
CA GLU A 114 20.79 -5.76 -4.14
C GLU A 114 19.72 -6.62 -4.84
N PHE A 115 18.47 -6.53 -4.40
CA PHE A 115 17.33 -7.23 -5.02
C PHE A 115 16.83 -6.55 -6.29
N PHE A 116 17.17 -5.25 -6.48
CA PHE A 116 16.75 -4.46 -7.63
C PHE A 116 17.96 -3.88 -8.40
N PRO A 117 18.89 -4.72 -8.87
CA PRO A 117 20.17 -4.26 -9.44
C PRO A 117 20.04 -3.45 -10.74
N THR A 118 18.91 -3.56 -11.42
CA THR A 118 18.62 -2.84 -12.66
C THR A 118 18.11 -1.41 -12.42
N ILE A 119 17.79 -1.04 -11.18
CA ILE A 119 17.30 0.29 -10.83
C ILE A 119 18.45 1.22 -10.51
N ASP A 120 18.72 2.16 -11.39
CA ASP A 120 19.61 3.29 -11.08
C ASP A 120 18.87 4.25 -10.14
N VAL A 121 19.29 4.28 -8.86
CA VAL A 121 18.67 5.06 -7.79
C VAL A 121 18.75 6.57 -7.99
N LYS A 122 19.63 7.04 -8.85
CA LYS A 122 19.81 8.47 -9.22
C LYS A 122 19.02 8.86 -10.46
N ARG A 123 18.45 7.89 -11.16
CA ARG A 123 17.61 8.16 -12.33
C ARG A 123 16.22 8.61 -11.87
N THR A 124 15.68 9.65 -12.50
CA THR A 124 14.30 10.10 -12.28
C THR A 124 13.33 8.93 -12.43
N ILE A 125 12.51 8.67 -11.40
CA ILE A 125 11.63 7.48 -11.35
C ILE A 125 10.66 7.46 -12.53
N ARG A 126 10.12 8.59 -12.95
CA ARG A 126 9.22 8.69 -14.11
C ARG A 126 9.84 8.25 -15.45
N ARG A 127 11.18 8.17 -15.53
CA ARG A 127 11.92 7.66 -16.71
C ARG A 127 12.19 6.16 -16.63
N LEU A 128 11.84 5.51 -15.54
CA LEU A 128 11.87 4.04 -15.39
C LEU A 128 10.66 3.42 -16.09
N SER A 129 10.76 2.15 -16.46
CA SER A 129 9.61 1.39 -16.93
C SER A 129 8.52 1.30 -15.83
N LYS A 130 7.25 1.10 -16.21
CA LYS A 130 6.15 0.93 -15.22
C LYS A 130 6.46 -0.17 -14.20
N GLY A 131 7.03 -1.30 -14.65
CA GLY A 131 7.44 -2.38 -13.75
C GLY A 131 8.53 -1.93 -12.76
N MET A 132 9.55 -1.21 -13.22
CA MET A 132 10.59 -0.67 -12.34
C MET A 132 10.04 0.38 -11.36
N GLN A 133 9.08 1.19 -11.78
CA GLN A 133 8.38 2.12 -10.89
C GLN A 133 7.62 1.38 -9.79
N LYS A 134 6.92 0.29 -10.12
CA LYS A 134 6.26 -0.58 -9.11
C LYS A 134 7.30 -1.20 -8.15
N GLN A 135 8.45 -1.63 -8.66
CA GLN A 135 9.54 -2.14 -7.79
C GLN A 135 10.02 -1.08 -6.79
N VAL A 136 10.22 0.16 -7.23
CA VAL A 136 10.57 1.27 -6.32
C VAL A 136 9.48 1.50 -5.27
N ALA A 137 8.20 1.43 -5.65
CA ALA A 137 7.09 1.56 -4.70
C ALA A 137 7.12 0.46 -3.63
N PHE A 138 7.31 -0.80 -4.03
CA PHE A 138 7.46 -1.93 -3.09
C PHE A 138 8.68 -1.75 -2.20
N TRP A 139 9.83 -1.41 -2.76
CA TRP A 139 11.06 -1.16 -2.02
C TRP A 139 10.86 -0.14 -0.91
N LEU A 140 10.31 1.03 -1.24
CA LEU A 140 10.03 2.09 -0.27
C LEU A 140 9.00 1.66 0.78
N ALA A 141 7.90 1.03 0.34
CA ALA A 141 6.83 0.60 1.25
C ALA A 141 7.30 -0.42 2.30
N ILE A 142 8.12 -1.39 1.90
CA ILE A 142 8.69 -2.39 2.83
C ILE A 142 9.64 -1.72 3.82
N CYS A 143 10.46 -0.76 3.36
CA CYS A 143 11.36 -0.02 4.24
C CYS A 143 10.63 0.86 5.28
N CYS A 144 9.36 1.20 5.07
CA CYS A 144 8.53 1.86 6.06
C CYS A 144 8.22 0.98 7.28
N LYS A 145 8.50 -0.34 7.22
CA LYS A 145 8.17 -1.31 8.27
C LYS A 145 6.72 -1.18 8.77
N PRO A 146 5.74 -1.14 7.86
CA PRO A 146 4.35 -0.90 8.23
C PRO A 146 3.76 -2.12 8.94
N ASP A 147 2.89 -1.91 9.92
CA ASP A 147 2.09 -2.98 10.53
C ASP A 147 1.00 -3.49 9.59
N LEU A 148 0.55 -2.62 8.67
CA LEU A 148 -0.44 -2.92 7.65
C LEU A 148 0.05 -2.47 6.28
N LEU A 149 0.17 -3.41 5.34
CA LEU A 149 0.48 -3.13 3.94
C LEU A 149 -0.77 -3.37 3.08
N ILE A 150 -1.24 -2.32 2.42
CA ILE A 150 -2.38 -2.38 1.50
C ILE A 150 -1.86 -2.23 0.06
N LEU A 151 -2.31 -3.12 -0.81
CA LEU A 151 -1.88 -3.20 -2.20
C LEU A 151 -3.11 -3.18 -3.11
N ASP A 152 -3.14 -2.24 -4.07
CA ASP A 152 -4.17 -2.19 -5.11
C ASP A 152 -3.54 -2.62 -6.43
N GLU A 153 -4.00 -3.73 -6.99
CA GLU A 153 -3.50 -4.35 -8.22
C GLU A 153 -1.95 -4.50 -8.29
N PRO A 154 -1.34 -5.11 -7.26
CA PRO A 154 0.11 -5.01 -7.04
C PRO A 154 0.96 -5.67 -8.12
N VAL A 155 0.41 -6.65 -8.84
CA VAL A 155 1.16 -7.45 -9.82
C VAL A 155 0.85 -7.09 -11.27
N ASP A 156 -0.04 -6.14 -11.51
CA ASP A 156 -0.37 -5.68 -12.85
C ASP A 156 0.84 -4.99 -13.50
N GLY A 157 1.10 -5.34 -14.76
CA GLY A 157 2.24 -4.82 -15.52
C GLY A 157 3.62 -5.36 -15.12
N LEU A 158 3.69 -6.32 -14.19
CA LEU A 158 4.92 -7.01 -13.83
C LEU A 158 5.08 -8.32 -14.61
N ASP A 159 6.31 -8.62 -15.03
CA ASP A 159 6.63 -9.93 -15.59
C ASP A 159 6.58 -11.05 -14.53
N PRO A 160 6.49 -12.33 -14.93
CA PRO A 160 6.34 -13.44 -13.99
C PRO A 160 7.49 -13.62 -13.00
N VAL A 161 8.71 -13.21 -13.35
CA VAL A 161 9.89 -13.32 -12.48
C VAL A 161 9.77 -12.29 -11.36
N MET A 162 9.44 -11.05 -11.73
CA MET A 162 9.24 -9.96 -10.78
C MET A 162 8.07 -10.21 -9.83
N ARG A 163 6.96 -10.76 -10.35
CA ARG A 163 5.84 -11.18 -9.49
C ARG A 163 6.28 -12.13 -8.40
N ARG A 164 7.03 -13.18 -8.75
CA ARG A 164 7.56 -14.14 -7.78
C ARG A 164 8.49 -13.50 -6.77
N GLN A 165 9.37 -12.62 -7.21
CA GLN A 165 10.32 -11.93 -6.34
C GLN A 165 9.59 -11.06 -5.31
N ILE A 166 8.63 -10.25 -5.73
CA ILE A 166 7.82 -9.42 -4.82
C ILE A 166 7.06 -10.29 -3.83
N TRP A 167 6.40 -11.36 -4.29
CA TRP A 167 5.70 -12.27 -3.39
C TRP A 167 6.64 -12.93 -2.38
N SER A 168 7.86 -13.34 -2.78
CA SER A 168 8.84 -13.89 -1.85
C SER A 168 9.22 -12.89 -0.75
N ILE A 169 9.42 -11.62 -1.10
CA ILE A 169 9.74 -10.57 -0.14
C ILE A 169 8.55 -10.35 0.82
N LEU A 170 7.33 -10.25 0.30
CA LEU A 170 6.13 -10.07 1.11
C LEU A 170 5.90 -11.23 2.08
N MET A 171 6.06 -12.47 1.61
CA MET A 171 5.92 -13.66 2.46
C MET A 171 6.99 -13.73 3.55
N ALA A 172 8.23 -13.32 3.26
CA ALA A 172 9.28 -13.24 4.27
C ALA A 172 8.95 -12.22 5.36
N GLU A 173 8.46 -11.03 4.98
CA GLU A 173 8.05 -9.99 5.94
C GLU A 173 6.87 -10.43 6.82
N VAL A 174 5.91 -11.19 6.27
CA VAL A 174 4.78 -11.73 7.07
C VAL A 174 5.25 -12.84 8.01
N ALA A 175 6.19 -13.68 7.59
CA ALA A 175 6.69 -14.80 8.42
C ALA A 175 7.56 -14.32 9.60
N GLU A 176 8.15 -13.13 9.52
CA GLU A 176 8.97 -12.55 10.59
C GLU A 176 8.14 -11.79 11.66
N ARG A 177 6.82 -11.67 11.48
CA ARG A 177 5.89 -10.91 12.36
C ARG A 177 4.84 -11.76 13.03
#